data_72dfd3d323a703147878d0e49fc777e4
#
_entry.id   72dfd3d323a703147878d0e49fc777e4
#
_cell.length_a   1.000
_cell.length_b   1.000
_cell.length_c   1.000
_cell.angle_alpha   90.00
_cell.angle_beta   90.00
_cell.angle_gamma   90.00
#
_symmetry.space_group_name_H-M   'P 1'
#
loop_
_entity.id
_entity.type
_entity.pdbx_description
1 polymer ?
#
loop_
_entity_poly.entity_id
_entity_poly.type
_entity_poly.pdbx_seq_one_letter_code
_entity_poly.pdbx_strand_id
1 'polypeptide(L)'
;GGVRNIRDGLAPAFESRPSLVQPVQCEQINGQPNMYLIPGHIGLAEYEVTLGIAQELSGSLVTLQNLPGSIRYLLDQTANSLDIDYVLVDMSPSLGAINQNLLMTSDYFLVPMAPDYFSVMATDSLANVLPKWRNWANSAQSMQVLKSATYPFPEVKTKFLGTVIQKYRLREGNSASSAFQTWIEEIKQGVRKRLIPALKDANMLLPESIYKEFDVDDGKPILQMSEFNGLI
;
A
#
# COMPACT_ATOMS: atom_id res chain seq x y z
N GLY A 1 -11.09 17.33 22.28
CA GLY A 1 -9.83 17.23 21.54
C GLY A 1 -10.08 16.72 20.14
N GLY A 2 -9.40 17.30 19.14
CA GLY A 2 -9.57 16.87 17.75
C GLY A 2 -8.96 15.49 17.49
N VAL A 3 -9.34 14.86 16.37
CA VAL A 3 -8.77 13.61 15.87
C VAL A 3 -7.34 13.90 15.38
N ARG A 4 -6.31 13.36 16.04
CA ARG A 4 -4.90 13.74 15.80
C ARG A 4 -4.04 12.67 15.17
N ASN A 5 -4.53 11.45 15.01
CA ASN A 5 -3.80 10.34 14.42
C ASN A 5 -4.76 9.37 13.75
N ILE A 6 -4.21 8.42 12.98
CA ILE A 6 -5.00 7.46 12.21
C ILE A 6 -5.89 6.56 13.10
N ARG A 7 -5.40 6.14 14.29
CA ARG A 7 -6.19 5.30 15.20
C ARG A 7 -7.43 6.03 15.72
N ASP A 8 -7.24 7.28 16.17
CA ASP A 8 -8.36 8.11 16.66
C ASP A 8 -9.39 8.36 15.55
N GLY A 9 -8.93 8.58 14.32
CA GLY A 9 -9.79 8.74 13.15
C GLY A 9 -10.65 7.52 12.85
N LEU A 10 -10.10 6.32 13.05
CA LEU A 10 -10.79 5.05 12.81
C LEU A 10 -11.62 4.56 13.99
N ALA A 11 -11.44 5.13 15.20
CA ALA A 11 -12.14 4.70 16.39
C ALA A 11 -13.69 4.66 16.26
N PRO A 12 -14.36 5.58 15.55
CA PRO A 12 -15.80 5.47 15.34
C PRO A 12 -16.22 4.16 14.66
N ALA A 13 -15.45 3.68 13.70
CA ALA A 13 -15.74 2.43 13.00
C ALA A 13 -15.36 1.21 13.81
N PHE A 14 -14.14 1.17 14.38
CA PHE A 14 -13.59 -0.01 15.06
C PHE A 14 -14.07 -0.21 16.48
N GLU A 15 -14.43 0.87 17.17
CA GLU A 15 -14.92 0.83 18.55
C GLU A 15 -16.45 1.02 18.64
N SER A 16 -17.15 0.92 17.51
CA SER A 16 -18.62 1.06 17.42
C SER A 16 -19.15 2.33 18.09
N ARG A 17 -18.41 3.44 17.96
CA ARG A 17 -18.85 4.72 18.53
C ARG A 17 -20.02 5.30 17.72
N PRO A 18 -20.94 6.05 18.34
CA PRO A 18 -22.09 6.62 17.65
C PRO A 18 -21.76 7.76 16.68
N SER A 19 -20.51 8.26 16.69
CA SER A 19 -20.03 9.30 15.79
C SER A 19 -19.53 8.71 14.48
N LEU A 20 -19.61 9.51 13.40
CA LEU A 20 -18.99 9.15 12.14
C LEU A 20 -17.48 9.39 12.15
N VAL A 21 -16.75 8.69 11.26
CA VAL A 21 -15.35 8.97 10.95
C VAL A 21 -15.23 10.41 10.43
N GLN A 22 -14.29 11.16 11.01
CA GLN A 22 -14.03 12.57 10.69
C GLN A 22 -12.59 12.72 10.17
N PRO A 23 -12.29 13.75 9.37
CA PRO A 23 -10.93 14.06 8.92
C PRO A 23 -9.96 14.14 10.10
N VAL A 24 -8.73 13.65 9.88
CA VAL A 24 -7.63 13.80 10.84
C VAL A 24 -7.07 15.22 10.76
N GLN A 25 -6.84 15.82 11.91
CA GLN A 25 -6.07 17.06 12.00
C GLN A 25 -4.59 16.75 11.74
N CYS A 26 -4.16 16.94 10.49
CA CYS A 26 -2.81 16.65 10.06
C CYS A 26 -1.79 17.66 10.58
N GLU A 27 -0.56 17.22 10.78
CA GLU A 27 0.58 18.09 11.06
C GLU A 27 1.20 18.55 9.73
N GLN A 28 1.36 19.84 9.55
CA GLN A 28 2.07 20.38 8.39
C GLN A 28 3.57 20.19 8.59
N ILE A 29 4.27 19.70 7.56
CA ILE A 29 5.71 19.49 7.61
C ILE A 29 6.45 20.83 7.50
N ASN A 30 7.32 21.12 8.47
CA ASN A 30 8.10 22.36 8.50
C ASN A 30 8.92 22.54 7.21
N GLY A 31 8.82 23.73 6.61
CA GLY A 31 9.52 24.04 5.36
C GLY A 31 8.90 23.44 4.09
N GLN A 32 7.78 22.71 4.19
CA GLN A 32 7.07 22.10 3.07
C GLN A 32 5.58 22.51 3.10
N PRO A 33 5.20 23.64 2.49
CA PRO A 33 3.86 24.23 2.65
C PRO A 33 2.70 23.34 2.17
N ASN A 34 2.96 22.41 1.25
CA ASN A 34 1.94 21.52 0.67
C ASN A 34 2.09 20.08 1.14
N MET A 35 2.84 19.83 2.22
CA MET A 35 3.04 18.50 2.75
C MET A 35 2.50 18.39 4.17
N TYR A 36 1.66 17.38 4.38
CA TYR A 36 0.99 17.11 5.63
C TYR A 36 1.22 15.68 6.07
N LEU A 37 1.25 15.45 7.38
CA LEU A 37 1.42 14.12 7.97
C LEU A 37 0.18 13.74 8.76
N ILE A 38 -0.36 12.56 8.48
CA ILE A 38 -1.27 11.87 9.40
C ILE A 38 -0.39 11.03 10.34
N PRO A 39 -0.30 11.38 11.62
CA PRO A 39 0.52 10.61 12.55
C PRO A 39 -0.01 9.18 12.69
N GLY A 40 0.90 8.20 12.67
CA GLY A 40 0.61 6.83 13.06
C GLY A 40 0.33 6.72 14.56
N HIS A 41 -0.15 5.56 14.99
CA HIS A 41 -0.34 5.27 16.41
C HIS A 41 -0.11 3.77 16.65
N ILE A 42 0.67 3.43 17.69
CA ILE A 42 1.00 2.04 18.00
C ILE A 42 -0.25 1.17 18.26
N GLY A 43 -1.29 1.76 18.85
CA GLY A 43 -2.57 1.08 19.08
C GLY A 43 -3.37 0.76 17.81
N LEU A 44 -2.92 1.19 16.61
CA LEU A 44 -3.54 0.75 15.36
C LEU A 44 -3.43 -0.78 15.18
N ALA A 45 -2.37 -1.39 15.74
CA ALA A 45 -2.20 -2.84 15.73
C ALA A 45 -3.36 -3.61 16.38
N GLU A 46 -4.09 -3.00 17.32
CA GLU A 46 -5.27 -3.60 17.96
C GLU A 46 -6.41 -3.81 16.94
N TYR A 47 -6.46 -2.98 15.88
CA TYR A 47 -7.47 -3.09 14.83
C TYR A 47 -7.17 -4.18 13.79
N GLU A 48 -5.92 -4.68 13.76
CA GLU A 48 -5.47 -5.72 12.83
C GLU A 48 -6.35 -6.98 12.90
N VAL A 49 -6.58 -7.47 14.11
CA VAL A 49 -7.38 -8.69 14.35
C VAL A 49 -8.83 -8.48 13.93
N THR A 50 -9.43 -7.37 14.35
CA THR A 50 -10.83 -7.07 14.03
C THR A 50 -11.04 -6.87 12.52
N LEU A 51 -10.09 -6.21 11.85
CA LEU A 51 -10.13 -6.05 10.40
C LEU A 51 -9.96 -7.38 9.67
N GLY A 52 -9.06 -8.25 10.15
CA GLY A 52 -8.86 -9.59 9.62
C GLY A 52 -10.14 -10.43 9.69
N ILE A 53 -10.81 -10.42 10.83
CA ILE A 53 -12.11 -11.09 11.01
C ILE A 53 -13.16 -10.49 10.05
N ALA A 54 -13.21 -9.16 9.94
CA ALA A 54 -14.14 -8.50 9.01
C ALA A 54 -13.88 -8.89 7.55
N GLN A 55 -12.62 -9.06 7.16
CA GLN A 55 -12.24 -9.48 5.81
C GLN A 55 -12.59 -10.95 5.54
N GLU A 56 -12.37 -11.85 6.50
CA GLU A 56 -12.70 -13.28 6.37
C GLU A 56 -14.21 -13.52 6.35
N LEU A 57 -14.96 -12.82 7.20
CA LEU A 57 -16.41 -12.97 7.36
C LEU A 57 -17.21 -11.95 6.55
N SER A 58 -16.60 -11.28 5.60
CA SER A 58 -17.25 -10.31 4.71
C SER A 58 -18.49 -10.91 4.08
N GLY A 59 -19.64 -10.30 4.31
CA GLY A 59 -20.93 -10.78 3.84
C GLY A 59 -21.74 -11.60 4.85
N SER A 60 -21.15 -12.10 5.94
CA SER A 60 -21.84 -12.88 6.96
C SER A 60 -22.19 -12.08 8.22
N LEU A 61 -21.42 -11.01 8.54
CA LEU A 61 -21.61 -10.21 9.73
C LEU A 61 -21.86 -8.74 9.40
N VAL A 62 -23.11 -8.33 9.43
CA VAL A 62 -23.53 -6.91 9.24
C VAL A 62 -22.83 -5.96 10.20
N THR A 63 -22.54 -6.42 11.43
CA THR A 63 -21.84 -5.62 12.45
C THR A 63 -20.44 -5.15 12.02
N LEU A 64 -19.77 -5.88 11.13
CA LEU A 64 -18.41 -5.58 10.68
C LEU A 64 -18.36 -4.91 9.29
N GLN A 65 -19.52 -4.66 8.66
CA GLN A 65 -19.61 -4.15 7.30
C GLN A 65 -18.91 -2.80 7.10
N ASN A 66 -18.80 -2.00 8.14
CA ASN A 66 -18.20 -0.66 8.09
C ASN A 66 -16.66 -0.67 8.13
N LEU A 67 -16.02 -1.78 8.52
CA LEU A 67 -14.59 -1.82 8.74
C LEU A 67 -13.77 -1.82 7.44
N PRO A 68 -14.09 -2.66 6.43
CA PRO A 68 -13.25 -2.76 5.23
C PRO A 68 -13.12 -1.46 4.42
N GLY A 69 -14.15 -0.60 4.42
CA GLY A 69 -14.13 0.68 3.71
C GLY A 69 -13.65 1.88 4.55
N SER A 70 -13.58 1.74 5.88
CA SER A 70 -13.37 2.87 6.79
C SER A 70 -12.00 3.55 6.64
N ILE A 71 -10.93 2.79 6.35
CA ILE A 71 -9.58 3.33 6.22
C ILE A 71 -9.52 4.24 4.98
N ARG A 72 -9.97 3.75 3.83
CA ARG A 72 -10.01 4.57 2.61
C ARG A 72 -10.91 5.79 2.81
N TYR A 73 -12.07 5.63 3.42
CA TYR A 73 -12.96 6.74 3.72
C TYR A 73 -12.29 7.83 4.57
N LEU A 74 -11.55 7.43 5.63
CA LEU A 74 -10.80 8.38 6.46
C LEU A 74 -9.76 9.15 5.65
N LEU A 75 -8.98 8.45 4.82
CA LEU A 75 -7.95 9.06 3.97
C LEU A 75 -8.57 10.04 2.96
N ASP A 76 -9.64 9.64 2.27
CA ASP A 76 -10.34 10.49 1.30
C ASP A 76 -10.94 11.75 1.97
N GLN A 77 -11.59 11.61 3.13
CA GLN A 77 -12.14 12.73 3.88
C GLN A 77 -11.05 13.70 4.35
N THR A 78 -9.91 13.17 4.79
CA THR A 78 -8.78 13.99 5.24
C THR A 78 -8.13 14.70 4.05
N ALA A 79 -7.88 14.01 2.95
CA ALA A 79 -7.31 14.60 1.75
C ALA A 79 -8.22 15.72 1.18
N ASN A 80 -9.52 15.46 1.08
CA ASN A 80 -10.49 16.46 0.61
C ASN A 80 -10.55 17.70 1.52
N SER A 81 -10.40 17.54 2.83
CA SER A 81 -10.44 18.66 3.78
C SER A 81 -9.24 19.61 3.66
N LEU A 82 -8.14 19.17 3.06
CA LEU A 82 -6.87 19.88 2.89
C LEU A 82 -6.52 20.14 1.42
N ASP A 83 -7.40 19.81 0.49
CA ASP A 83 -7.19 19.93 -0.97
C ASP A 83 -5.90 19.21 -1.43
N ILE A 84 -5.75 17.93 -1.00
CA ILE A 84 -4.57 17.10 -1.27
C ILE A 84 -4.77 16.26 -2.53
N ASP A 85 -3.83 16.36 -3.48
CA ASP A 85 -3.82 15.59 -4.73
C ASP A 85 -3.32 14.14 -4.54
N TYR A 86 -2.36 13.92 -3.64
CA TYR A 86 -1.69 12.64 -3.46
C TYR A 86 -1.60 12.23 -1.99
N VAL A 87 -1.99 11.00 -1.70
CA VAL A 87 -1.82 10.38 -0.37
C VAL A 87 -0.77 9.27 -0.48
N LEU A 88 0.35 9.43 0.21
CA LEU A 88 1.40 8.42 0.31
C LEU A 88 1.23 7.65 1.61
N VAL A 89 1.12 6.33 1.51
CA VAL A 89 0.96 5.44 2.66
C VAL A 89 2.25 4.65 2.86
N ASP A 90 2.99 4.96 3.93
CA ASP A 90 4.14 4.18 4.37
C ASP A 90 3.65 2.98 5.19
N MET A 91 3.74 1.78 4.59
CA MET A 91 3.22 0.55 5.19
C MET A 91 4.31 -0.20 5.94
N SER A 92 3.93 -0.83 7.06
CA SER A 92 4.81 -1.78 7.74
C SER A 92 5.19 -2.97 6.83
N PRO A 93 6.36 -3.60 7.00
CA PRO A 93 6.77 -4.76 6.20
C PRO A 93 6.05 -6.04 6.69
N SER A 94 4.72 -6.07 6.65
CA SER A 94 3.89 -7.20 7.07
C SER A 94 2.89 -7.60 6.00
N LEU A 95 2.38 -8.82 6.07
CA LEU A 95 1.32 -9.32 5.20
C LEU A 95 -0.02 -9.44 5.94
N GLY A 96 -0.27 -8.54 6.89
CA GLY A 96 -1.47 -8.53 7.70
C GLY A 96 -2.67 -7.84 7.06
N ALA A 97 -3.79 -7.85 7.78
CA ALA A 97 -5.08 -7.36 7.29
C ALA A 97 -5.10 -5.85 7.01
N ILE A 98 -4.37 -5.05 7.81
CA ILE A 98 -4.26 -3.60 7.58
C ILE A 98 -3.53 -3.35 6.27
N ASN A 99 -2.39 -4.01 6.02
CA ASN A 99 -1.63 -3.87 4.78
C ASN A 99 -2.41 -4.39 3.57
N GLN A 100 -3.13 -5.50 3.71
CA GLN A 100 -4.04 -5.98 2.67
C GLN A 100 -5.09 -4.93 2.34
N ASN A 101 -5.72 -4.34 3.34
CA ASN A 101 -6.75 -3.32 3.15
C ASN A 101 -6.19 -2.08 2.47
N LEU A 102 -5.10 -1.50 3.02
CA LEU A 102 -4.45 -0.31 2.49
C LEU A 102 -4.04 -0.51 1.03
N LEU A 103 -3.38 -1.62 0.71
CA LEU A 103 -2.91 -1.89 -0.64
C LEU A 103 -4.07 -2.10 -1.61
N MET A 104 -5.09 -2.88 -1.24
CA MET A 104 -6.23 -3.16 -2.12
C MET A 104 -7.17 -1.98 -2.31
N THR A 105 -7.17 -1.01 -1.41
CA THR A 105 -7.95 0.22 -1.52
C THR A 105 -7.14 1.42 -2.06
N SER A 106 -5.85 1.26 -2.29
CA SER A 106 -5.00 2.25 -2.97
C SER A 106 -5.16 2.21 -4.48
N ASP A 107 -4.82 3.30 -5.16
CA ASP A 107 -4.85 3.36 -6.63
C ASP A 107 -3.58 2.75 -7.22
N TYR A 108 -2.43 2.95 -6.55
CA TYR A 108 -1.11 2.47 -6.98
C TYR A 108 -0.29 1.95 -5.82
N PHE A 109 0.72 1.11 -6.12
CA PHE A 109 1.72 0.72 -5.14
C PHE A 109 3.11 0.55 -5.75
N LEU A 110 4.11 0.81 -4.91
CA LEU A 110 5.53 0.59 -5.16
C LEU A 110 6.06 -0.45 -4.17
N VAL A 111 7.09 -1.18 -4.56
CA VAL A 111 7.77 -2.15 -3.67
C VAL A 111 9.24 -1.75 -3.51
N PRO A 112 9.59 -1.06 -2.40
CA PRO A 112 10.98 -0.79 -2.08
C PRO A 112 11.70 -2.08 -1.68
N MET A 113 12.91 -2.30 -2.22
CA MET A 113 13.74 -3.47 -1.95
C MET A 113 15.19 -3.05 -1.67
N ALA A 114 15.86 -3.77 -0.79
CA ALA A 114 17.30 -3.71 -0.63
C ALA A 114 17.96 -4.86 -1.42
N PRO A 115 19.21 -4.73 -1.91
CA PRO A 115 19.89 -5.82 -2.61
C PRO A 115 20.39 -6.86 -1.61
N ASP A 116 19.47 -7.69 -1.13
CA ASP A 116 19.72 -8.75 -0.14
C ASP A 116 18.83 -9.98 -0.40
N TYR A 117 19.13 -11.05 0.33
CA TYR A 117 18.40 -12.31 0.25
C TYR A 117 16.91 -12.17 0.60
N PHE A 118 16.56 -11.34 1.58
CA PHE A 118 15.17 -11.18 2.01
C PHE A 118 14.31 -10.52 0.93
N SER A 119 14.88 -9.56 0.21
CA SER A 119 14.19 -8.91 -0.92
C SER A 119 13.97 -9.89 -2.09
N VAL A 120 14.91 -10.80 -2.34
CA VAL A 120 14.72 -11.89 -3.33
C VAL A 120 13.54 -12.76 -2.90
N MET A 121 13.52 -13.22 -1.64
CA MET A 121 12.42 -14.04 -1.10
C MET A 121 11.06 -13.30 -1.11
N ALA A 122 11.08 -11.98 -0.90
CA ALA A 122 9.87 -11.16 -0.94
C ALA A 122 9.18 -11.19 -2.31
N THR A 123 9.93 -11.35 -3.42
CA THR A 123 9.33 -11.46 -4.76
C THR A 123 8.40 -12.66 -4.87
N ASP A 124 8.79 -13.80 -4.27
CA ASP A 124 7.97 -15.02 -4.25
C ASP A 124 6.74 -14.86 -3.35
N SER A 125 6.95 -14.30 -2.17
CA SER A 125 5.86 -14.05 -1.21
C SER A 125 4.80 -13.13 -1.81
N LEU A 126 5.23 -12.02 -2.44
CA LEU A 126 4.34 -11.07 -3.08
C LEU A 126 3.61 -11.67 -4.30
N ALA A 127 4.31 -12.46 -5.12
CA ALA A 127 3.70 -13.16 -6.26
C ALA A 127 2.57 -14.12 -5.83
N ASN A 128 2.67 -14.70 -4.63
CA ASN A 128 1.66 -15.61 -4.08
C ASN A 128 0.53 -14.88 -3.34
N VAL A 129 0.83 -13.79 -2.64
CA VAL A 129 -0.13 -13.12 -1.75
C VAL A 129 -0.97 -12.08 -2.48
N LEU A 130 -0.37 -11.24 -3.33
CA LEU A 130 -1.09 -10.14 -3.98
C LEU A 130 -2.28 -10.61 -4.85
N PRO A 131 -2.18 -11.68 -5.65
CA PRO A 131 -3.35 -12.20 -6.36
C PRO A 131 -4.49 -12.67 -5.45
N LYS A 132 -4.17 -13.25 -4.29
CA LYS A 132 -5.19 -13.65 -3.30
C LYS A 132 -5.90 -12.45 -2.71
N TRP A 133 -5.15 -11.41 -2.34
CA TRP A 133 -5.70 -10.16 -1.85
C TRP A 133 -6.57 -9.46 -2.90
N ARG A 134 -6.13 -9.47 -4.16
CA ARG A 134 -6.91 -8.94 -5.29
C ARG A 134 -8.22 -9.68 -5.47
N ASN A 135 -8.19 -11.00 -5.42
CA ASN A 135 -9.40 -11.83 -5.56
C ASN A 135 -10.39 -11.57 -4.41
N TRP A 136 -9.87 -11.48 -3.18
CA TRP A 136 -10.70 -11.08 -2.03
C TRP A 136 -11.33 -9.70 -2.25
N ALA A 137 -10.55 -8.71 -2.63
CA ALA A 137 -11.03 -7.35 -2.83
C ALA A 137 -12.07 -7.24 -3.96
N ASN A 138 -11.88 -7.98 -5.06
CA ASN A 138 -12.86 -8.08 -6.14
C ASN A 138 -14.19 -8.71 -5.64
N SER A 139 -14.12 -9.69 -4.75
CA SER A 139 -15.32 -10.25 -4.12
C SER A 139 -15.97 -9.23 -3.18
N ALA A 140 -15.18 -8.59 -2.33
CA ALA A 140 -15.64 -7.58 -1.37
C ALA A 140 -16.38 -6.42 -2.06
N GLN A 141 -15.81 -5.84 -3.13
CA GLN A 141 -16.46 -4.75 -3.86
C GLN A 141 -17.80 -5.14 -4.50
N SER A 142 -18.06 -6.43 -4.74
CA SER A 142 -19.32 -6.94 -5.31
C SER A 142 -20.41 -7.20 -4.26
N MET A 143 -20.03 -7.34 -2.98
CA MET A 143 -20.95 -7.67 -1.89
C MET A 143 -21.89 -6.51 -1.57
N GLN A 144 -23.20 -6.75 -1.62
CA GLN A 144 -24.20 -5.70 -1.35
C GLN A 144 -24.08 -5.14 0.06
N VAL A 145 -23.74 -5.95 1.05
CA VAL A 145 -23.56 -5.55 2.44
C VAL A 145 -22.42 -4.51 2.59
N LEU A 146 -21.32 -4.66 1.85
CA LEU A 146 -20.20 -3.72 1.87
C LEU A 146 -20.45 -2.47 1.00
N LYS A 147 -21.27 -2.58 -0.04
CA LYS A 147 -21.70 -1.42 -0.84
C LYS A 147 -22.64 -0.49 -0.08
N SER A 148 -23.52 -1.06 0.73
CA SER A 148 -24.51 -0.31 1.51
C SER A 148 -24.03 0.07 2.91
N ALA A 149 -22.77 -0.21 3.24
CA ALA A 149 -22.17 0.17 4.50
C ALA A 149 -22.07 1.70 4.65
N THR A 150 -21.97 2.19 5.88
CA THR A 150 -21.71 3.63 6.17
C THR A 150 -20.40 4.10 5.52
N TYR A 151 -19.40 3.22 5.47
CA TYR A 151 -18.15 3.41 4.76
C TYR A 151 -18.03 2.33 3.68
N PRO A 152 -18.56 2.58 2.47
CA PRO A 152 -18.58 1.57 1.41
C PRO A 152 -17.18 1.12 1.02
N PHE A 153 -17.02 -0.19 0.76
CA PHE A 153 -15.76 -0.69 0.22
C PHE A 153 -15.58 -0.13 -1.20
N PRO A 154 -14.41 0.50 -1.49
CA PRO A 154 -14.21 1.19 -2.76
C PRO A 154 -14.07 0.24 -3.94
N GLU A 155 -14.15 0.80 -5.15
CA GLU A 155 -13.78 0.09 -6.37
C GLU A 155 -12.27 -0.25 -6.36
N VAL A 156 -11.95 -1.49 -6.71
CA VAL A 156 -10.58 -2.01 -6.66
C VAL A 156 -9.84 -1.68 -7.96
N LYS A 157 -8.96 -0.67 -7.92
CA LYS A 157 -8.21 -0.16 -9.08
C LYS A 157 -6.70 -0.37 -9.00
N THR A 158 -6.23 -0.92 -7.89
CA THR A 158 -4.80 -0.99 -7.52
C THR A 158 -3.93 -1.50 -8.66
N LYS A 159 -2.90 -0.71 -9.01
CA LYS A 159 -1.91 -1.02 -10.05
C LYS A 159 -0.49 -0.92 -9.50
N PHE A 160 0.35 -1.82 -9.95
CA PHE A 160 1.77 -1.84 -9.63
C PHE A 160 2.51 -0.78 -10.45
N LEU A 161 3.21 0.14 -9.79
CA LEU A 161 4.06 1.12 -10.46
C LEU A 161 5.45 0.58 -10.74
N GLY A 162 5.99 -0.20 -9.81
CA GLY A 162 7.34 -0.74 -9.97
C GLY A 162 7.99 -1.14 -8.64
N THR A 163 9.24 -1.59 -8.77
CA THR A 163 10.11 -1.91 -7.66
C THR A 163 11.23 -0.89 -7.59
N VAL A 164 11.50 -0.37 -6.40
CA VAL A 164 12.59 0.59 -6.14
C VAL A 164 13.69 -0.14 -5.38
N ILE A 165 14.85 -0.34 -6.03
CA ILE A 165 16.02 -0.93 -5.39
C ILE A 165 16.85 0.20 -4.76
N GLN A 166 17.03 0.14 -3.46
CA GLN A 166 17.69 1.17 -2.64
C GLN A 166 18.70 0.56 -1.66
N LYS A 167 19.40 1.40 -0.88
CA LYS A 167 20.37 0.99 0.16
C LYS A 167 21.57 0.22 -0.39
N TYR A 168 22.14 0.65 -1.53
CA TYR A 168 23.40 0.13 -2.04
C TYR A 168 24.34 1.27 -2.41
N ARG A 169 25.66 1.00 -2.41
CA ARG A 169 26.69 1.98 -2.74
C ARG A 169 27.17 1.79 -4.17
N LEU A 170 27.32 2.89 -4.90
CA LEU A 170 28.01 2.91 -6.17
C LEU A 170 29.53 2.93 -5.95
N ARG A 171 30.27 2.26 -6.84
CA ARG A 171 31.72 2.42 -7.00
C ARG A 171 32.00 3.55 -8.00
N GLU A 172 33.28 3.96 -8.09
CA GLU A 172 33.76 4.82 -9.17
C GLU A 172 33.35 4.19 -10.52
N GLY A 173 32.60 4.93 -11.35
CA GLY A 173 32.02 4.44 -12.59
C GLY A 173 30.53 4.07 -12.55
N ASN A 174 29.79 4.51 -11.52
CA ASN A 174 28.32 4.36 -11.39
C ASN A 174 27.80 2.91 -11.37
N SER A 175 28.61 1.91 -11.07
CA SER A 175 28.14 0.53 -10.88
C SER A 175 28.07 0.16 -9.39
N ALA A 176 27.06 -0.63 -8.99
CA ALA A 176 27.00 -1.20 -7.67
C ALA A 176 28.21 -2.13 -7.41
N SER A 177 28.62 -2.32 -6.14
CA SER A 177 29.69 -3.28 -5.85
C SER A 177 29.28 -4.69 -6.29
N SER A 178 30.27 -5.57 -6.60
CA SER A 178 30.00 -6.93 -7.12
C SER A 178 29.05 -7.74 -6.21
N ALA A 179 29.14 -7.54 -4.89
CA ALA A 179 28.26 -8.20 -3.94
C ALA A 179 26.79 -7.77 -4.08
N PHE A 180 26.54 -6.48 -4.35
CA PHE A 180 25.18 -6.00 -4.58
C PHE A 180 24.65 -6.35 -5.97
N GLN A 181 25.53 -6.42 -6.98
CA GLN A 181 25.13 -6.75 -8.36
C GLN A 181 24.41 -8.13 -8.43
N THR A 182 24.93 -9.13 -7.73
CA THR A 182 24.30 -10.46 -7.70
C THR A 182 22.87 -10.38 -7.16
N TRP A 183 22.68 -9.71 -6.00
CA TRP A 183 21.34 -9.56 -5.42
C TRP A 183 20.40 -8.72 -6.28
N ILE A 184 20.91 -7.64 -6.88
CA ILE A 184 20.12 -6.81 -7.80
C ILE A 184 19.63 -7.66 -8.97
N GLU A 185 20.49 -8.49 -9.57
CA GLU A 185 20.10 -9.34 -10.70
C GLU A 185 19.11 -10.43 -10.26
N GLU A 186 19.29 -11.05 -9.09
CA GLU A 186 18.33 -12.02 -8.56
C GLU A 186 16.97 -11.39 -8.27
N ILE A 187 16.91 -10.17 -7.71
CA ILE A 187 15.67 -9.43 -7.53
C ILE A 187 15.00 -9.17 -8.88
N LYS A 188 15.76 -8.66 -9.87
CA LYS A 188 15.24 -8.43 -11.23
C LYS A 188 14.65 -9.68 -11.84
N GLN A 189 15.34 -10.82 -11.70
CA GLN A 189 14.83 -12.10 -12.18
C GLN A 189 13.56 -12.54 -11.43
N GLY A 190 13.52 -12.37 -10.10
CA GLY A 190 12.34 -12.64 -9.30
C GLY A 190 11.14 -11.82 -9.74
N VAL A 191 11.33 -10.52 -9.90
CA VAL A 191 10.28 -9.61 -10.38
C VAL A 191 9.82 -10.01 -11.79
N ARG A 192 10.75 -10.21 -12.73
CA ARG A 192 10.41 -10.54 -14.12
C ARG A 192 9.74 -11.90 -14.30
N LYS A 193 10.23 -12.94 -13.60
CA LYS A 193 9.81 -14.32 -13.83
C LYS A 193 8.64 -14.75 -12.94
N ARG A 194 8.42 -14.09 -11.81
CA ARG A 194 7.42 -14.50 -10.80
C ARG A 194 6.40 -13.39 -10.49
N LEU A 195 6.86 -12.22 -10.05
CA LEU A 195 5.94 -11.16 -9.62
C LEU A 195 5.13 -10.59 -10.78
N ILE A 196 5.77 -10.17 -11.86
CA ILE A 196 5.07 -9.58 -13.02
C ILE A 196 4.03 -10.52 -13.62
N PRO A 197 4.31 -11.82 -13.90
CA PRO A 197 3.28 -12.74 -14.37
C PRO A 197 2.08 -12.85 -13.42
N ALA A 198 2.34 -13.01 -12.12
CA ALA A 198 1.27 -13.10 -11.12
C ALA A 198 0.40 -11.84 -11.06
N LEU A 199 1.02 -10.66 -11.13
CA LEU A 199 0.29 -9.38 -11.17
C LEU A 199 -0.47 -9.16 -12.47
N LYS A 200 0.05 -9.66 -13.60
CA LYS A 200 -0.63 -9.63 -14.89
C LYS A 200 -1.91 -10.44 -14.83
N ASP A 201 -1.84 -11.67 -14.35
CA ASP A 201 -2.99 -12.57 -14.21
C ASP A 201 -4.05 -12.00 -13.24
N ALA A 202 -3.60 -11.27 -12.21
CA ALA A 202 -4.46 -10.57 -11.26
C ALA A 202 -4.98 -9.20 -11.77
N ASN A 203 -4.67 -8.80 -13.01
CA ASN A 203 -5.02 -7.49 -13.57
C ASN A 203 -4.52 -6.31 -12.70
N MET A 204 -3.29 -6.40 -12.20
CA MET A 204 -2.66 -5.38 -11.35
C MET A 204 -1.54 -4.62 -12.04
N LEU A 205 -1.34 -4.77 -13.35
CA LEU A 205 -0.36 -4.01 -14.13
C LEU A 205 -1.02 -2.85 -14.87
N LEU A 206 -0.26 -1.78 -15.08
CA LEU A 206 -0.55 -0.73 -16.03
C LEU A 206 -0.30 -1.23 -17.46
N PRO A 207 -0.80 -0.52 -18.49
CA PRO A 207 -0.40 -0.77 -19.88
C PRO A 207 1.12 -0.70 -20.06
N GLU A 208 1.69 -1.59 -20.86
CA GLU A 208 3.14 -1.66 -21.07
C GLU A 208 3.74 -0.36 -21.63
N SER A 209 2.97 0.40 -22.41
CA SER A 209 3.35 1.71 -22.92
C SER A 209 3.73 2.70 -21.82
N ILE A 210 3.03 2.68 -20.69
CA ILE A 210 3.32 3.58 -19.56
C ILE A 210 4.67 3.24 -18.92
N TYR A 211 4.98 1.95 -18.74
CA TYR A 211 6.28 1.55 -18.19
C TYR A 211 7.44 1.93 -19.11
N LYS A 212 7.26 1.86 -20.44
CA LYS A 212 8.28 2.27 -21.42
C LYS A 212 8.52 3.77 -21.45
N GLU A 213 7.47 4.57 -21.19
CA GLU A 213 7.56 6.04 -21.19
C GLU A 213 8.46 6.56 -20.05
N PHE A 214 8.54 5.85 -18.94
CA PHE A 214 9.35 6.23 -17.79
C PHE A 214 10.78 5.65 -17.82
N ASP A 215 11.25 5.12 -18.95
CA ASP A 215 12.59 4.54 -19.14
C ASP A 215 12.99 3.56 -18.03
N VAL A 216 12.03 2.72 -17.65
CA VAL A 216 12.20 1.73 -16.58
C VAL A 216 12.80 0.47 -17.18
N ASP A 217 13.98 0.10 -16.79
CA ASP A 217 14.80 -1.10 -17.13
C ASP A 217 14.16 -2.09 -18.13
N ASP A 218 14.45 -1.97 -19.43
CA ASP A 218 13.87 -2.76 -20.53
C ASP A 218 12.32 -2.74 -20.59
N GLY A 219 11.68 -1.67 -20.16
CA GLY A 219 10.22 -1.57 -20.04
C GLY A 219 9.63 -2.47 -18.96
N LYS A 220 10.43 -2.91 -18.00
CA LYS A 220 9.99 -3.62 -16.80
C LYS A 220 9.86 -2.63 -15.63
N PRO A 221 8.90 -2.82 -14.72
CA PRO A 221 8.67 -1.91 -13.61
C PRO A 221 9.73 -2.09 -12.50
N ILE A 222 10.99 -1.79 -12.81
CA ILE A 222 12.13 -1.85 -11.90
C ILE A 222 12.88 -0.52 -11.98
N LEU A 223 12.97 0.18 -10.86
CA LEU A 223 13.74 1.41 -10.70
C LEU A 223 14.92 1.15 -9.77
N GLN A 224 16.11 1.65 -10.12
CA GLN A 224 17.30 1.59 -9.28
C GLN A 224 17.63 2.99 -8.75
N MET A 225 17.82 3.10 -7.45
CA MET A 225 18.28 4.32 -6.80
C MET A 225 19.58 4.02 -6.05
N SER A 226 20.63 4.75 -6.38
CA SER A 226 21.88 4.74 -5.61
C SER A 226 21.73 5.69 -4.42
N GLU A 227 22.02 5.20 -3.22
CA GLU A 227 21.98 5.99 -1.98
C GLU A 227 20.76 6.92 -1.85
N PHE A 228 19.73 6.41 -1.25
CA PHE A 228 18.74 7.26 -0.60
C PHE A 228 19.35 7.71 0.74
N ASN A 229 20.03 8.85 0.76
CA ASN A 229 20.21 9.59 1.99
C ASN A 229 18.85 10.13 2.36
N GLY A 230 18.20 9.43 3.28
CA GLY A 230 16.83 9.74 3.66
C GLY A 230 16.65 11.21 3.97
N LEU A 231 15.75 11.83 3.22
CA LEU A 231 15.03 12.98 3.72
C LEU A 231 14.02 12.43 4.73
N ILE A 232 14.39 12.53 6.00
CA ILE A 232 13.43 12.43 7.09
C ILE A 232 12.81 13.80 7.26
#